data_6a05918eef965893adeda0a36613c8fe
#
_entry.id   6a05918eef965893adeda0a36613c8fe
#
_cell.length_a   1.000
_cell.length_b   1.000
_cell.length_c   1.000
_cell.angle_alpha   90.00
_cell.angle_beta   90.00
_cell.angle_gamma   90.00
#
_symmetry.space_group_name_H-M   'P 1'
#
loop_
_entity.id
_entity.type
_entity.pdbx_description
1 polymer ?
#
loop_
_entity_poly.entity_id
_entity_poly.type
_entity_poly.pdbx_seq_one_letter_code
_entity_poly.pdbx_strand_id
1 'polypeptide(L)'
;MKRLNKKEALTLLKSADLLGLGQMADNIRKRLHPKGIVSFIIDRNINYTNVCINKCRFCAFYRDKNDPEAYVLSRKKLFNKIKETIALGGTQILIQGGLHPELDIDYYVDLLKTIKERFNVHVHGFSPPEVCYMADKAGLPIRKTLKILNKAGLDSIPGGGAEILSDRIREMISPKKIGKDRWLKVMEEAHLIGMKTTATMMFGSVEEPEDIIEHLDAVRRLQEKTGGFTAFIPWSFQPGNTELSAKARKRGSAEAKNKTTSRLPDFRASTLFAATAVDYLRVLALSRVYLDNVPNIQASWVTQGLKMAQVALRFGANDFGSTMIEENVVAAAGVKYSVSVTDIINSIKKAGFHPAQRDMYYNIIKKNM
;
A
#
# COMPACT_ATOMS: atom_id res chain seq x y z
N MET A 1 -23.70 8.63 12.83
CA MET A 1 -23.58 7.18 13.01
C MET A 1 -22.70 6.96 14.24
N LYS A 2 -23.05 6.04 15.13
CA LYS A 2 -22.21 5.71 16.29
C LYS A 2 -20.87 5.16 15.78
N ARG A 3 -19.76 5.58 16.39
CA ARG A 3 -18.43 5.10 16.08
C ARG A 3 -18.29 3.63 16.48
N LEU A 4 -17.84 2.77 15.55
CA LEU A 4 -17.67 1.35 15.82
C LEU A 4 -16.50 1.11 16.77
N ASN A 5 -16.70 0.20 17.73
CA ASN A 5 -15.60 -0.40 18.49
C ASN A 5 -15.04 -1.65 17.79
N LYS A 6 -13.95 -2.20 18.32
CA LYS A 6 -13.29 -3.39 17.73
C LYS A 6 -14.19 -4.61 17.63
N LYS A 7 -15.03 -4.87 18.66
CA LYS A 7 -15.93 -6.02 18.70
C LYS A 7 -17.03 -5.91 17.63
N GLU A 8 -17.62 -4.71 17.50
CA GLU A 8 -18.62 -4.42 16.47
C GLU A 8 -18.02 -4.57 15.06
N ALA A 9 -16.80 -4.05 14.86
CA ALA A 9 -16.09 -4.17 13.58
C ALA A 9 -15.76 -5.63 13.24
N LEU A 10 -15.32 -6.43 14.21
CA LEU A 10 -15.07 -7.86 14.04
C LEU A 10 -16.34 -8.63 13.68
N THR A 11 -17.46 -8.30 14.30
CA THR A 11 -18.76 -8.89 13.98
C THR A 11 -19.15 -8.58 12.53
N LEU A 12 -18.97 -7.34 12.07
CA LEU A 12 -19.23 -6.97 10.67
C LEU A 12 -18.29 -7.67 9.70
N LEU A 13 -17.00 -7.80 10.03
CA LEU A 13 -16.03 -8.51 9.20
C LEU A 13 -16.38 -9.99 9.01
N LYS A 14 -16.90 -10.64 10.06
CA LYS A 14 -17.32 -12.05 10.06
C LYS A 14 -18.75 -12.26 9.53
N SER A 15 -19.54 -11.20 9.30
CA SER A 15 -20.92 -11.28 8.84
C SER A 15 -21.03 -11.83 7.41
N ALA A 16 -22.06 -12.59 7.11
CA ALA A 16 -22.42 -13.01 5.76
C ALA A 16 -23.02 -11.88 4.92
N ASP A 17 -23.51 -10.80 5.55
CA ASP A 17 -24.17 -9.68 4.87
C ASP A 17 -23.16 -8.71 4.25
N LEU A 18 -22.63 -9.09 3.09
CA LEU A 18 -21.73 -8.25 2.31
C LEU A 18 -22.42 -7.00 1.76
N LEU A 19 -23.67 -7.16 1.30
CA LEU A 19 -24.39 -6.05 0.65
C LEU A 19 -24.77 -4.97 1.66
N GLY A 20 -25.25 -5.36 2.84
CA GLY A 20 -25.54 -4.42 3.92
C GLY A 20 -24.29 -3.65 4.38
N LEU A 21 -23.15 -4.34 4.53
CA LEU A 21 -21.89 -3.68 4.84
C LEU A 21 -21.45 -2.70 3.73
N GLY A 22 -21.60 -3.11 2.45
CA GLY A 22 -21.33 -2.27 1.29
C GLY A 22 -22.19 -1.01 1.28
N GLN A 23 -23.48 -1.15 1.56
CA GLN A 23 -24.41 -0.02 1.63
C GLN A 23 -24.06 0.95 2.78
N MET A 24 -23.70 0.43 3.96
CA MET A 24 -23.19 1.26 5.06
C MET A 24 -21.97 2.08 4.63
N ALA A 25 -21.01 1.45 3.96
CA ALA A 25 -19.80 2.09 3.47
C ALA A 25 -20.09 3.14 2.39
N ASP A 26 -20.97 2.83 1.42
CA ASP A 26 -21.37 3.80 0.37
C ASP A 26 -22.13 5.00 0.94
N ASN A 27 -22.95 4.82 1.96
CA ASN A 27 -23.63 5.91 2.66
C ASN A 27 -22.62 6.85 3.37
N ILE A 28 -21.54 6.30 3.94
CA ILE A 28 -20.47 7.11 4.53
C ILE A 28 -19.71 7.85 3.43
N ARG A 29 -19.36 7.17 2.33
CA ARG A 29 -18.72 7.80 1.16
C ARG A 29 -19.57 8.97 0.64
N LYS A 30 -20.88 8.78 0.44
CA LYS A 30 -21.80 9.83 -0.03
C LYS A 30 -21.80 11.05 0.87
N ARG A 31 -21.72 10.87 2.19
CA ARG A 31 -21.65 12.00 3.15
C ARG A 31 -20.31 12.74 3.07
N LEU A 32 -19.20 12.00 2.96
CA LEU A 32 -17.86 12.59 2.88
C LEU A 32 -17.58 13.23 1.51
N HIS A 33 -18.16 12.64 0.44
CA HIS A 33 -17.94 13.03 -0.95
C HIS A 33 -19.28 13.24 -1.70
N PRO A 34 -20.09 14.25 -1.29
CA PRO A 34 -21.48 14.42 -1.76
C PRO A 34 -21.59 14.77 -3.26
N LYS A 35 -20.50 15.30 -3.85
CA LYS A 35 -20.47 15.69 -5.27
C LYS A 35 -20.33 14.50 -6.24
N GLY A 36 -20.22 13.26 -5.75
CA GLY A 36 -20.04 12.08 -6.58
C GLY A 36 -18.76 12.09 -7.42
N ILE A 37 -17.74 12.85 -7.00
CA ILE A 37 -16.42 12.85 -7.65
C ILE A 37 -15.65 11.64 -7.15
N VAL A 38 -15.09 10.88 -8.10
CA VAL A 38 -14.09 9.85 -7.85
C VAL A 38 -12.78 10.33 -8.45
N SER A 39 -11.78 10.45 -7.58
CA SER A 39 -10.46 10.94 -7.96
C SER A 39 -9.54 9.83 -8.43
N PHE A 40 -8.50 10.19 -9.19
CA PHE A 40 -7.37 9.35 -9.54
C PHE A 40 -6.11 10.21 -9.71
N ILE A 41 -4.94 9.60 -9.63
CA ILE A 41 -3.67 10.29 -9.86
C ILE A 41 -2.92 9.65 -11.04
N ILE A 42 -2.22 10.45 -11.82
CA ILE A 42 -1.31 9.96 -12.86
C ILE A 42 0.09 9.96 -12.25
N ASP A 43 0.63 8.78 -12.00
CA ASP A 43 1.98 8.61 -11.49
C ASP A 43 2.62 7.30 -11.96
N ARG A 44 3.89 7.12 -11.62
CA ARG A 44 4.68 5.92 -11.88
C ARG A 44 5.32 5.45 -10.58
N ASN A 45 5.26 4.14 -10.32
CA ASN A 45 6.06 3.51 -9.28
C ASN A 45 7.48 3.24 -9.82
N ILE A 46 8.48 3.93 -9.29
CA ILE A 46 9.88 3.80 -9.68
C ILE A 46 10.63 3.06 -8.58
N ASN A 47 11.00 1.82 -8.86
CA ASN A 47 11.83 1.05 -7.95
C ASN A 47 13.31 1.34 -8.25
N TYR A 48 13.96 2.12 -7.39
CA TYR A 48 15.37 2.52 -7.60
C TYR A 48 16.36 1.35 -7.39
N THR A 49 15.97 0.32 -6.65
CA THR A 49 16.70 -0.96 -6.51
C THR A 49 15.76 -2.10 -6.13
N ASN A 50 16.10 -3.32 -6.55
CA ASN A 50 15.48 -4.55 -6.09
C ASN A 50 16.32 -5.30 -5.04
N VAL A 51 17.53 -4.83 -4.73
CA VAL A 51 18.36 -5.43 -3.69
C VAL A 51 17.75 -5.14 -2.32
N CYS A 52 17.43 -6.20 -1.55
CA CYS A 52 16.76 -6.03 -0.26
C CYS A 52 17.20 -7.06 0.79
N ILE A 53 17.76 -6.57 1.91
CA ILE A 53 18.18 -7.42 3.04
C ILE A 53 17.01 -7.96 3.87
N ASN A 54 15.81 -7.38 3.74
CA ASN A 54 14.62 -7.84 4.49
C ASN A 54 14.11 -9.20 4.04
N LYS A 55 14.25 -9.55 2.76
CA LYS A 55 13.86 -10.86 2.20
C LYS A 55 12.48 -11.32 2.69
N CYS A 56 11.48 -10.43 2.53
CA CYS A 56 10.11 -10.72 2.98
C CYS A 56 9.55 -11.93 2.22
N ARG A 57 8.96 -12.88 2.93
CA ARG A 57 8.47 -14.16 2.37
C ARG A 57 7.32 -13.99 1.37
N PHE A 58 6.62 -12.86 1.43
CA PHE A 58 5.53 -12.50 0.51
C PHE A 58 6.02 -11.74 -0.74
N CYS A 59 7.29 -11.30 -0.78
CA CYS A 59 7.81 -10.45 -1.85
C CYS A 59 8.51 -11.31 -2.90
N ALA A 60 8.05 -11.25 -4.15
CA ALA A 60 8.69 -11.90 -5.29
C ALA A 60 9.72 -11.00 -6.01
N PHE A 61 9.77 -9.72 -5.64
CA PHE A 61 10.55 -8.71 -6.35
C PHE A 61 12.00 -8.60 -5.84
N TYR A 62 12.27 -8.86 -4.55
CA TYR A 62 13.61 -8.67 -3.99
C TYR A 62 14.64 -9.60 -4.63
N ARG A 63 15.90 -9.11 -4.65
CA ARG A 63 17.07 -9.89 -5.03
C ARG A 63 18.16 -9.75 -3.98
N ASP A 64 19.03 -10.75 -3.91
CA ASP A 64 20.30 -10.62 -3.20
C ASP A 64 21.26 -9.73 -3.97
N LYS A 65 22.21 -9.09 -3.29
CA LYS A 65 23.15 -8.14 -3.92
C LYS A 65 23.92 -8.73 -5.10
N ASN A 66 24.29 -10.01 -5.01
CA ASN A 66 25.07 -10.71 -6.03
C ASN A 66 24.21 -11.48 -7.05
N ASP A 67 22.89 -11.31 -7.02
CA ASP A 67 21.98 -11.89 -7.99
C ASP A 67 22.21 -11.23 -9.36
N PRO A 68 22.24 -11.99 -10.47
CA PRO A 68 22.42 -11.42 -11.81
C PRO A 68 21.30 -10.45 -12.22
N GLU A 69 20.12 -10.55 -11.61
CA GLU A 69 19.01 -9.62 -11.81
C GLU A 69 19.01 -8.42 -10.83
N ALA A 70 20.01 -8.36 -9.92
CA ALA A 70 20.14 -7.24 -8.98
C ALA A 70 20.50 -5.94 -9.70
N TYR A 71 19.88 -4.84 -9.28
CA TYR A 71 20.19 -3.55 -9.88
C TYR A 71 20.06 -2.39 -8.88
N VAL A 72 20.81 -1.32 -9.17
CA VAL A 72 20.54 0.05 -8.73
C VAL A 72 20.28 0.87 -9.99
N LEU A 73 19.14 1.55 -10.05
CA LEU A 73 18.70 2.27 -11.23
C LEU A 73 19.63 3.47 -11.51
N SER A 74 20.19 3.53 -12.72
CA SER A 74 21.03 4.66 -13.10
C SER A 74 20.24 5.97 -13.17
N ARG A 75 20.88 7.10 -12.88
CA ARG A 75 20.27 8.45 -12.95
C ARG A 75 19.64 8.71 -14.33
N LYS A 76 20.30 8.29 -15.41
CA LYS A 76 19.77 8.42 -16.79
C LYS A 76 18.43 7.70 -16.96
N LYS A 77 18.33 6.44 -16.50
CA LYS A 77 17.09 5.67 -16.57
C LYS A 77 15.99 6.29 -15.69
N LEU A 78 16.35 6.72 -14.47
CA LEU A 78 15.42 7.41 -13.57
C LEU A 78 14.84 8.67 -14.22
N PHE A 79 15.67 9.53 -14.77
CA PHE A 79 15.23 10.81 -15.38
C PHE A 79 14.35 10.57 -16.60
N ASN A 80 14.65 9.56 -17.41
CA ASN A 80 13.79 9.20 -18.55
C ASN A 80 12.39 8.77 -18.07
N LYS A 81 12.31 7.92 -17.03
CA LYS A 81 11.03 7.52 -16.42
C LYS A 81 10.23 8.72 -15.90
N ILE A 82 10.89 9.67 -15.25
CA ILE A 82 10.23 10.91 -14.75
C ILE A 82 9.73 11.77 -15.93
N LYS A 83 10.55 11.98 -16.96
CA LYS A 83 10.16 12.73 -18.18
C LYS A 83 8.93 12.12 -18.86
N GLU A 84 8.92 10.80 -19.04
CA GLU A 84 7.78 10.08 -19.61
C GLU A 84 6.53 10.24 -18.75
N THR A 85 6.68 10.17 -17.41
CA THR A 85 5.56 10.34 -16.48
C THR A 85 4.95 11.74 -16.59
N ILE A 86 5.79 12.79 -16.64
CA ILE A 86 5.35 14.17 -16.82
C ILE A 86 4.69 14.37 -18.19
N ALA A 87 5.24 13.80 -19.26
CA ALA A 87 4.67 13.86 -20.60
C ALA A 87 3.27 13.23 -20.70
N LEU A 88 2.98 12.23 -19.86
CA LEU A 88 1.66 11.61 -19.73
C LEU A 88 0.70 12.39 -18.80
N GLY A 89 1.09 13.56 -18.32
CA GLY A 89 0.28 14.38 -17.41
C GLY A 89 0.45 14.01 -15.94
N GLY A 90 1.50 13.25 -15.60
CA GLY A 90 1.82 12.88 -14.22
C GLY A 90 2.32 14.08 -13.42
N THR A 91 1.86 14.18 -12.18
CA THR A 91 2.21 15.24 -11.24
C THR A 91 3.06 14.74 -10.09
N GLN A 92 3.19 13.42 -9.99
CA GLN A 92 3.85 12.70 -8.91
C GLN A 92 4.67 11.54 -9.47
N ILE A 93 5.70 11.16 -8.72
CA ILE A 93 6.33 9.84 -8.79
C ILE A 93 6.21 9.15 -7.43
N LEU A 94 5.93 7.85 -7.44
CA LEU A 94 6.11 6.99 -6.28
C LEU A 94 7.50 6.36 -6.38
N ILE A 95 8.39 6.64 -5.42
CA ILE A 95 9.76 6.12 -5.42
C ILE A 95 9.99 5.24 -4.21
N GLN A 96 10.20 3.96 -4.44
CA GLN A 96 10.42 2.93 -3.42
C GLN A 96 11.45 1.92 -3.91
N GLY A 97 12.17 1.28 -2.98
CA GLY A 97 13.13 0.24 -3.34
C GLY A 97 13.35 -0.76 -2.22
N GLY A 98 14.26 -1.69 -2.46
CA GLY A 98 14.76 -2.58 -1.44
C GLY A 98 15.71 -1.87 -0.48
N LEU A 99 15.96 -2.50 0.69
CA LEU A 99 16.98 -2.03 1.63
C LEU A 99 18.35 -2.52 1.16
N HIS A 100 19.04 -1.68 0.39
CA HIS A 100 20.34 -2.01 -0.20
C HIS A 100 21.45 -1.82 0.85
N PRO A 101 22.32 -2.84 1.12
CA PRO A 101 23.29 -2.78 2.21
C PRO A 101 24.37 -1.70 2.03
N GLU A 102 24.63 -1.25 0.82
CA GLU A 102 25.71 -0.29 0.53
C GLU A 102 25.23 1.15 0.35
N LEU A 103 23.92 1.37 0.10
CA LEU A 103 23.40 2.73 -0.04
C LEU A 103 23.24 3.37 1.35
N ASP A 104 23.82 4.53 1.52
CA ASP A 104 23.74 5.35 2.73
C ASP A 104 22.79 6.55 2.56
N ILE A 105 22.66 7.37 3.57
CA ILE A 105 21.76 8.53 3.55
C ILE A 105 22.15 9.54 2.47
N ASP A 106 23.44 9.68 2.16
CA ASP A 106 23.94 10.65 1.17
C ASP A 106 23.48 10.27 -0.24
N TYR A 107 23.41 8.97 -0.56
CA TYR A 107 22.81 8.49 -1.80
C TYR A 107 21.36 8.95 -1.96
N TYR A 108 20.55 8.83 -0.90
CA TYR A 108 19.13 9.20 -0.94
C TYR A 108 18.93 10.72 -1.01
N VAL A 109 19.75 11.47 -0.30
CA VAL A 109 19.76 12.94 -0.35
C VAL A 109 20.13 13.43 -1.75
N ASP A 110 21.19 12.89 -2.35
CA ASP A 110 21.60 13.21 -3.73
C ASP A 110 20.52 12.84 -4.74
N LEU A 111 19.91 11.67 -4.59
CA LEU A 111 18.78 11.22 -5.42
C LEU A 111 17.65 12.26 -5.44
N LEU A 112 17.19 12.67 -4.26
CA LEU A 112 16.10 13.63 -4.11
C LEU A 112 16.45 15.01 -4.66
N LYS A 113 17.61 15.55 -4.30
CA LYS A 113 18.10 16.86 -4.79
C LYS A 113 18.16 16.88 -6.32
N THR A 114 18.77 15.85 -6.92
CA THR A 114 18.92 15.78 -8.38
C THR A 114 17.58 15.68 -9.10
N ILE A 115 16.57 15.04 -8.50
CA ILE A 115 15.20 15.02 -9.03
C ILE A 115 14.60 16.43 -8.97
N LYS A 116 14.66 17.10 -7.82
CA LYS A 116 14.04 18.42 -7.61
C LYS A 116 14.70 19.54 -8.41
N GLU A 117 16.00 19.45 -8.64
CA GLU A 117 16.74 20.40 -9.50
C GLU A 117 16.31 20.34 -10.97
N ARG A 118 15.82 19.17 -11.43
CA ARG A 118 15.50 18.92 -12.83
C ARG A 118 14.02 18.89 -13.16
N PHE A 119 13.18 18.55 -12.18
CA PHE A 119 11.77 18.28 -12.41
C PHE A 119 10.89 18.92 -11.34
N ASN A 120 9.86 19.62 -11.79
CA ASN A 120 8.77 20.04 -10.91
C ASN A 120 7.75 18.88 -10.77
N VAL A 121 8.06 17.93 -9.90
CA VAL A 121 7.23 16.74 -9.64
C VAL A 121 7.18 16.46 -8.14
N HIS A 122 6.02 16.04 -7.65
CA HIS A 122 5.86 15.60 -6.27
C HIS A 122 6.57 14.25 -6.07
N VAL A 123 7.43 14.15 -5.06
CA VAL A 123 8.13 12.92 -4.70
C VAL A 123 7.44 12.28 -3.50
N HIS A 124 6.59 11.28 -3.78
CA HIS A 124 6.01 10.39 -2.80
C HIS A 124 6.94 9.20 -2.64
N GLY A 125 7.71 9.14 -1.58
CA GLY A 125 8.82 8.18 -1.57
C GLY A 125 9.20 7.67 -0.20
N PHE A 126 9.93 6.59 -0.28
CA PHE A 126 10.50 5.81 0.80
C PHE A 126 9.48 5.34 1.84
N SER A 127 9.30 4.03 1.90
CA SER A 127 8.45 3.42 2.93
C SER A 127 9.05 3.60 4.33
N PRO A 128 8.26 3.48 5.42
CA PRO A 128 8.78 3.50 6.78
C PRO A 128 9.93 2.53 7.05
N PRO A 129 9.95 1.28 6.52
CA PRO A 129 11.14 0.43 6.61
C PRO A 129 12.40 1.04 6.00
N GLU A 130 12.30 1.72 4.85
CA GLU A 130 13.43 2.41 4.21
C GLU A 130 13.91 3.58 5.08
N VAL A 131 12.99 4.39 5.61
CA VAL A 131 13.33 5.52 6.51
C VAL A 131 14.02 5.01 7.79
N CYS A 132 13.51 3.94 8.40
CA CYS A 132 14.15 3.32 9.56
C CYS A 132 15.55 2.81 9.23
N TYR A 133 15.72 2.16 8.08
CA TYR A 133 17.02 1.66 7.64
C TYR A 133 18.03 2.79 7.43
N MET A 134 17.63 3.88 6.78
CA MET A 134 18.47 5.07 6.61
C MET A 134 18.86 5.69 7.96
N ALA A 135 17.90 5.78 8.88
CA ALA A 135 18.13 6.32 10.23
C ALA A 135 19.13 5.47 11.02
N ASP A 136 18.90 4.15 11.05
CA ASP A 136 19.76 3.20 11.78
C ASP A 136 21.19 3.19 11.21
N LYS A 137 21.32 3.15 9.88
CA LYS A 137 22.62 3.12 9.20
C LYS A 137 23.40 4.42 9.40
N ALA A 138 22.73 5.56 9.46
CA ALA A 138 23.34 6.87 9.71
C ALA A 138 23.53 7.20 11.19
N GLY A 139 23.06 6.35 12.12
CA GLY A 139 23.08 6.66 13.56
C GLY A 139 22.21 7.86 13.94
N LEU A 140 21.13 8.12 13.21
CA LEU A 140 20.28 9.29 13.39
C LEU A 140 18.90 8.95 13.94
N PRO A 141 18.28 9.82 14.76
CA PRO A 141 16.88 9.72 15.11
C PRO A 141 15.99 9.83 13.86
N ILE A 142 14.85 9.08 13.84
CA ILE A 142 13.87 9.06 12.74
C ILE A 142 13.48 10.51 12.34
N ARG A 143 13.13 11.38 13.30
CA ARG A 143 12.75 12.77 13.02
C ARG A 143 13.85 13.57 12.31
N LYS A 144 15.10 13.38 12.70
CA LYS A 144 16.24 14.05 12.06
C LYS A 144 16.43 13.55 10.63
N THR A 145 16.35 12.25 10.43
CA THR A 145 16.40 11.62 9.09
C THR A 145 15.30 12.15 8.18
N LEU A 146 14.06 12.18 8.66
CA LEU A 146 12.92 12.72 7.92
C LEU A 146 13.12 14.21 7.55
N LYS A 147 13.62 15.04 8.46
CA LYS A 147 13.93 16.45 8.17
C LYS A 147 15.00 16.61 7.09
N ILE A 148 16.04 15.75 7.10
CA ILE A 148 17.09 15.75 6.07
C ILE A 148 16.50 15.38 4.72
N LEU A 149 15.70 14.29 4.64
CA LEU A 149 15.08 13.84 3.41
C LEU A 149 14.05 14.85 2.88
N ASN A 150 13.22 15.45 3.76
CA ASN A 150 12.26 16.48 3.37
C ASN A 150 12.96 17.73 2.80
N LYS A 151 14.03 18.20 3.45
CA LYS A 151 14.85 19.31 2.94
C LYS A 151 15.51 18.98 1.59
N ALA A 152 15.83 17.72 1.35
CA ALA A 152 16.39 17.25 0.08
C ALA A 152 15.33 17.12 -1.04
N GLY A 153 14.01 17.12 -0.71
CA GLY A 153 12.95 17.07 -1.70
C GLY A 153 11.97 15.91 -1.58
N LEU A 154 12.00 15.18 -0.46
CA LEU A 154 10.94 14.21 -0.15
C LEU A 154 9.68 14.96 0.29
N ASP A 155 8.59 14.87 -0.49
CA ASP A 155 7.37 15.64 -0.20
C ASP A 155 6.38 14.88 0.69
N SER A 156 6.27 13.55 0.55
CA SER A 156 5.34 12.72 1.31
C SER A 156 5.78 11.26 1.37
N ILE A 157 5.19 10.46 2.27
CA ILE A 157 5.58 9.07 2.51
C ILE A 157 4.43 8.12 2.22
N PRO A 158 4.63 7.06 1.39
CA PRO A 158 3.65 6.02 1.17
C PRO A 158 3.50 5.08 2.37
N GLY A 159 2.33 4.49 2.52
CA GLY A 159 2.03 3.50 3.57
C GLY A 159 2.71 2.14 3.39
N GLY A 160 3.57 1.99 2.41
CA GLY A 160 4.27 0.74 2.12
C GLY A 160 5.02 0.18 3.34
N GLY A 161 5.21 -1.12 3.38
CA GLY A 161 5.86 -1.79 4.50
C GLY A 161 4.99 -1.99 5.74
N ALA A 162 3.73 -1.52 5.72
CA ALA A 162 2.76 -1.83 6.78
C ALA A 162 2.35 -3.31 6.74
N GLU A 163 2.06 -3.83 5.58
CA GLU A 163 1.38 -5.11 5.34
C GLU A 163 0.23 -5.30 6.34
N ILE A 164 0.44 -6.03 7.42
CA ILE A 164 -0.42 -6.08 8.60
C ILE A 164 0.35 -5.53 9.80
N LEU A 165 -0.25 -4.58 10.55
CA LEU A 165 0.31 -4.00 11.77
C LEU A 165 -0.03 -4.87 13.01
N SER A 166 0.30 -6.14 12.92
CA SER A 166 0.29 -7.15 13.98
C SER A 166 1.67 -7.82 14.00
N ASP A 167 2.42 -7.70 15.09
CA ASP A 167 3.80 -8.21 15.15
C ASP A 167 3.83 -9.73 15.01
N ARG A 168 2.82 -10.44 15.51
CA ARG A 168 2.63 -11.88 15.28
C ARG A 168 2.68 -12.23 13.79
N ILE A 169 1.96 -11.50 12.96
CA ILE A 169 1.93 -11.72 11.50
C ILE A 169 3.23 -11.29 10.86
N ARG A 170 3.80 -10.15 11.28
CA ARG A 170 5.05 -9.62 10.75
C ARG A 170 6.21 -10.58 10.92
N GLU A 171 6.33 -11.24 12.06
CA GLU A 171 7.33 -12.30 12.31
C GLU A 171 7.17 -13.48 11.35
N MET A 172 5.94 -13.81 10.96
CA MET A 172 5.67 -14.91 10.04
C MET A 172 5.99 -14.56 8.59
N ILE A 173 5.63 -13.36 8.12
CA ILE A 173 5.72 -12.99 6.69
C ILE A 173 6.96 -12.16 6.35
N SER A 174 7.55 -11.45 7.33
CA SER A 174 8.67 -10.53 7.12
C SER A 174 9.53 -10.35 8.40
N PRO A 175 10.17 -11.41 8.92
CA PRO A 175 10.80 -11.41 10.23
C PRO A 175 11.99 -10.45 10.39
N LYS A 176 12.56 -9.98 9.28
CA LYS A 176 13.67 -9.00 9.26
C LYS A 176 13.20 -7.55 9.09
N LYS A 177 11.90 -7.35 8.85
CA LYS A 177 11.34 -6.00 8.67
C LYS A 177 11.02 -5.38 10.04
N ILE A 178 11.03 -4.06 10.11
CA ILE A 178 10.65 -3.32 11.32
C ILE A 178 9.29 -3.76 11.87
N GLY A 179 9.13 -3.77 13.19
CA GLY A 179 7.86 -4.04 13.87
C GLY A 179 6.82 -2.93 13.69
N LYS A 180 5.61 -3.20 14.19
CA LYS A 180 4.46 -2.29 14.14
C LYS A 180 4.78 -0.91 14.71
N ASP A 181 5.36 -0.87 15.90
CA ASP A 181 5.60 0.39 16.61
C ASP A 181 6.60 1.29 15.89
N ARG A 182 7.63 0.73 15.27
CA ARG A 182 8.58 1.51 14.47
C ARG A 182 7.93 2.07 13.20
N TRP A 183 7.05 1.29 12.55
CA TRP A 183 6.29 1.78 11.39
C TRP A 183 5.39 2.97 11.79
N LEU A 184 4.61 2.83 12.86
CA LEU A 184 3.77 3.89 13.39
C LEU A 184 4.60 5.12 13.82
N LYS A 185 5.78 4.90 14.41
CA LYS A 185 6.67 5.99 14.82
C LYS A 185 7.17 6.81 13.63
N VAL A 186 7.54 6.19 12.50
CA VAL A 186 7.93 6.93 11.29
C VAL A 186 6.79 7.81 10.81
N MET A 187 5.56 7.27 10.74
CA MET A 187 4.39 8.03 10.29
C MET A 187 4.08 9.18 11.24
N GLU A 188 4.10 8.93 12.54
CA GLU A 188 3.91 9.96 13.56
C GLU A 188 4.92 11.10 13.41
N GLU A 189 6.22 10.76 13.31
CA GLU A 189 7.29 11.75 13.17
C GLU A 189 7.17 12.54 11.85
N ALA A 190 6.75 11.88 10.77
CA ALA A 190 6.48 12.55 9.50
C ALA A 190 5.33 13.57 9.65
N HIS A 191 4.22 13.17 10.29
CA HIS A 191 3.09 14.07 10.54
C HIS A 191 3.48 15.27 11.43
N LEU A 192 4.29 15.04 12.46
CA LEU A 192 4.73 16.09 13.39
C LEU A 192 5.64 17.14 12.73
N ILE A 193 6.31 16.81 11.63
CA ILE A 193 7.08 17.80 10.84
C ILE A 193 6.29 18.36 9.65
N GLY A 194 4.97 18.09 9.59
CA GLY A 194 4.06 18.63 8.57
C GLY A 194 3.95 17.81 7.28
N MET A 195 4.64 16.68 7.16
CA MET A 195 4.51 15.81 6.00
C MET A 195 3.18 15.06 6.04
N LYS A 196 2.56 14.87 4.87
CA LYS A 196 1.40 13.99 4.71
C LYS A 196 1.85 12.60 4.26
N THR A 197 1.04 11.60 4.60
CA THR A 197 1.34 10.21 4.27
C THR A 197 0.08 9.47 3.83
N THR A 198 0.25 8.26 3.30
CA THR A 198 -0.86 7.31 3.13
C THR A 198 -0.72 6.16 4.13
N ALA A 199 -1.77 5.39 4.32
CA ALA A 199 -1.70 4.11 5.03
C ALA A 199 -2.17 2.99 4.11
N THR A 200 -1.54 1.81 4.20
CA THR A 200 -1.87 0.64 3.37
C THR A 200 -2.05 -0.58 4.24
N MET A 201 -2.82 -1.55 3.77
CA MET A 201 -2.92 -2.88 4.38
C MET A 201 -2.85 -3.94 3.29
N MET A 202 -1.98 -4.94 3.47
CA MET A 202 -1.98 -6.17 2.68
C MET A 202 -2.69 -7.25 3.50
N PHE A 203 -3.70 -7.87 2.92
CA PHE A 203 -4.47 -8.94 3.56
C PHE A 203 -4.68 -10.13 2.61
N GLY A 204 -5.21 -11.25 3.14
CA GLY A 204 -5.40 -12.50 2.41
C GLY A 204 -4.13 -13.35 2.38
N SER A 205 -3.29 -13.28 3.42
CA SER A 205 -2.09 -14.10 3.57
C SER A 205 -2.23 -15.14 4.68
N VAL A 206 -1.92 -14.79 5.91
CA VAL A 206 -1.90 -15.69 7.08
C VAL A 206 -2.54 -15.05 8.32
N GLU A 207 -3.09 -13.85 8.15
CA GLU A 207 -3.74 -13.11 9.21
C GLU A 207 -5.14 -13.64 9.51
N GLU A 208 -5.55 -13.47 10.76
CA GLU A 208 -6.91 -13.71 11.22
C GLU A 208 -7.72 -12.40 11.17
N PRO A 209 -9.06 -12.46 11.21
CA PRO A 209 -9.91 -11.27 11.23
C PRO A 209 -9.53 -10.26 12.32
N GLU A 210 -9.08 -10.72 13.46
CA GLU A 210 -8.62 -9.93 14.60
C GLU A 210 -7.39 -9.09 14.26
N ASP A 211 -6.45 -9.61 13.46
CA ASP A 211 -5.26 -8.89 13.00
C ASP A 211 -5.63 -7.74 12.05
N ILE A 212 -6.65 -7.95 11.21
CA ILE A 212 -7.21 -6.89 10.33
C ILE A 212 -7.77 -5.75 11.19
N ILE A 213 -8.54 -6.08 12.24
CA ILE A 213 -9.10 -5.07 13.15
C ILE A 213 -7.99 -4.36 13.93
N GLU A 214 -6.95 -5.07 14.38
CA GLU A 214 -5.79 -4.47 15.06
C GLU A 214 -5.09 -3.45 14.15
N HIS A 215 -4.88 -3.81 12.88
CA HIS A 215 -4.29 -2.92 11.89
C HIS A 215 -5.13 -1.64 11.69
N LEU A 216 -6.43 -1.80 11.45
CA LEU A 216 -7.33 -0.65 11.26
C LEU A 216 -7.39 0.24 12.50
N ASP A 217 -7.38 -0.34 13.70
CA ASP A 217 -7.37 0.41 14.96
C ASP A 217 -6.07 1.20 15.14
N ALA A 218 -4.92 0.61 14.81
CA ALA A 218 -3.63 1.30 14.87
C ALA A 218 -3.59 2.52 13.93
N VAL A 219 -4.06 2.37 12.69
CA VAL A 219 -4.16 3.49 11.72
C VAL A 219 -5.13 4.56 12.22
N ARG A 220 -6.33 4.16 12.70
CA ARG A 220 -7.36 5.08 13.22
C ARG A 220 -6.85 5.91 14.38
N ARG A 221 -6.17 5.28 15.36
CA ARG A 221 -5.60 5.97 16.52
C ARG A 221 -4.50 6.96 16.14
N LEU A 222 -3.63 6.57 15.22
CA LEU A 222 -2.58 7.47 14.75
C LEU A 222 -3.18 8.65 13.98
N GLN A 223 -4.18 8.40 13.13
CA GLN A 223 -4.92 9.47 12.45
C GLN A 223 -5.63 10.41 13.43
N GLU A 224 -6.23 9.89 14.49
CA GLU A 224 -6.86 10.69 15.54
C GLU A 224 -5.85 11.62 16.24
N LYS A 225 -4.64 11.11 16.47
CA LYS A 225 -3.55 11.87 17.11
C LYS A 225 -2.96 12.95 16.22
N THR A 226 -2.87 12.70 14.90
CA THR A 226 -2.00 13.49 14.02
C THR A 226 -2.69 14.10 12.81
N GLY A 227 -3.79 13.52 12.31
CA GLY A 227 -4.49 13.97 11.11
C GLY A 227 -3.63 13.93 9.83
N GLY A 228 -2.56 13.11 9.80
CA GLY A 228 -1.57 13.13 8.73
C GLY A 228 -1.83 12.21 7.56
N PHE A 229 -2.65 11.15 7.73
CA PHE A 229 -3.00 10.26 6.62
C PHE A 229 -3.99 10.92 5.66
N THR A 230 -3.64 10.97 4.39
CA THR A 230 -4.51 11.47 3.32
C THR A 230 -5.47 10.39 2.80
N ALA A 231 -5.04 9.14 2.84
CA ALA A 231 -5.81 8.00 2.35
C ALA A 231 -5.43 6.69 3.02
N PHE A 232 -6.35 5.72 2.92
CA PHE A 232 -6.10 4.31 3.24
C PHE A 232 -6.32 3.43 2.00
N ILE A 233 -5.40 2.47 1.77
CA ILE A 233 -5.39 1.59 0.61
C ILE A 233 -5.32 0.13 1.06
N PRO A 234 -6.45 -0.61 1.12
CA PRO A 234 -6.43 -2.06 1.32
C PRO A 234 -6.16 -2.77 -0.02
N TRP A 235 -5.23 -3.73 -0.01
CA TRP A 235 -4.90 -4.53 -1.18
C TRP A 235 -4.65 -5.99 -0.79
N SER A 236 -4.99 -6.93 -1.68
CA SER A 236 -4.86 -8.35 -1.38
C SER A 236 -3.46 -8.88 -1.72
N PHE A 237 -2.97 -9.78 -0.89
CA PHE A 237 -1.76 -10.53 -1.14
C PHE A 237 -1.83 -11.29 -2.47
N GLN A 238 -0.75 -11.23 -3.25
CA GLN A 238 -0.60 -11.96 -4.49
C GLN A 238 0.42 -13.10 -4.30
N PRO A 239 -0.02 -14.36 -4.27
CA PRO A 239 0.82 -15.48 -3.85
C PRO A 239 1.84 -15.95 -4.89
N GLY A 240 1.72 -15.52 -6.15
CA GLY A 240 2.58 -15.98 -7.24
C GLY A 240 4.06 -15.74 -6.97
N ASN A 241 4.90 -16.74 -7.24
CA ASN A 241 6.37 -16.67 -7.14
C ASN A 241 6.93 -16.26 -5.77
N THR A 242 6.15 -16.41 -4.67
CA THR A 242 6.58 -16.03 -3.32
C THR A 242 7.02 -17.24 -2.50
N GLU A 243 7.97 -17.03 -1.57
CA GLU A 243 8.41 -18.07 -0.62
C GLU A 243 7.23 -18.55 0.23
N LEU A 244 6.34 -17.63 0.62
CA LEU A 244 5.19 -17.92 1.46
C LEU A 244 4.25 -18.94 0.79
N SER A 245 3.98 -18.79 -0.50
CA SER A 245 3.13 -19.73 -1.26
C SER A 245 3.83 -21.06 -1.56
N ALA A 246 5.14 -21.05 -1.80
CA ALA A 246 5.91 -22.27 -2.02
C ALA A 246 5.93 -23.17 -0.78
N LYS A 247 6.07 -22.58 0.41
CA LYS A 247 6.00 -23.31 1.68
C LYS A 247 4.63 -23.93 1.91
N ALA A 248 3.55 -23.22 1.60
CA ALA A 248 2.19 -23.74 1.73
C ALA A 248 1.92 -24.93 0.81
N ARG A 249 2.35 -24.85 -0.46
CA ARG A 249 2.22 -25.98 -1.42
C ARG A 249 2.96 -27.23 -0.96
N LYS A 250 4.20 -27.08 -0.44
CA LYS A 250 4.99 -28.21 0.08
C LYS A 250 4.32 -28.87 1.29
N ARG A 251 3.71 -28.11 2.21
CA ARG A 251 2.99 -28.65 3.37
C ARG A 251 1.71 -29.37 2.96
N GLY A 252 0.86 -28.76 2.10
CA GLY A 252 -0.35 -29.39 1.58
C GLY A 252 -0.06 -30.74 0.87
N SER A 253 1.05 -30.85 0.14
CA SER A 253 1.46 -32.12 -0.49
C SER A 253 2.01 -33.15 0.51
N ALA A 254 2.58 -32.74 1.62
CA ALA A 254 3.06 -33.63 2.68
C ALA A 254 1.90 -34.15 3.56
N GLU A 255 0.92 -33.30 3.89
CA GLU A 255 -0.29 -33.68 4.64
C GLU A 255 -1.19 -34.61 3.85
N ALA A 256 -1.25 -34.44 2.52
CA ALA A 256 -1.98 -35.37 1.63
C ALA A 256 -1.33 -36.79 1.60
N LYS A 257 -0.04 -36.90 1.92
CA LYS A 257 0.69 -38.18 1.99
C LYS A 257 0.69 -38.83 3.38
N ASN A 258 0.46 -38.07 4.45
CA ASN A 258 0.48 -38.56 5.83
C ASN A 258 -0.90 -38.35 6.51
N LYS A 259 -1.82 -39.29 6.32
CA LYS A 259 -3.06 -39.39 7.13
C LYS A 259 -2.76 -40.06 8.47
N THR A 260 -1.86 -39.56 9.29
CA THR A 260 -1.70 -40.01 10.67
C THR A 260 -1.16 -38.91 11.59
N THR A 261 -2.03 -38.51 12.48
CA THR A 261 -1.83 -37.95 13.84
C THR A 261 -0.50 -37.29 14.20
N SER A 262 -0.50 -35.95 14.40
CA SER A 262 0.12 -35.34 15.57
C SER A 262 -0.44 -33.93 15.83
N ARG A 263 -0.85 -33.70 17.09
CA ARG A 263 -1.33 -32.42 17.61
C ARG A 263 -0.14 -31.45 17.75
N LEU A 264 -0.05 -30.45 16.89
CA LEU A 264 0.67 -29.21 17.12
C LEU A 264 -0.28 -28.04 16.79
N PRO A 265 -0.12 -26.85 17.41
CA PRO A 265 -1.08 -25.76 17.26
C PRO A 265 -1.31 -25.46 15.78
N ASP A 266 -2.56 -25.55 15.37
CA ASP A 266 -3.04 -25.50 14.01
C ASP A 266 -2.62 -24.21 13.28
N PHE A 267 -1.46 -24.28 12.65
CA PHE A 267 -1.24 -23.48 11.47
C PHE A 267 -1.99 -24.18 10.34
N ARG A 268 -3.22 -23.77 10.09
CA ARG A 268 -4.02 -24.29 8.95
C ARG A 268 -3.31 -23.93 7.66
N ALA A 269 -2.30 -24.70 7.30
CA ALA A 269 -1.53 -24.59 6.06
C ALA A 269 -2.38 -24.85 4.80
N SER A 270 -3.66 -25.20 4.95
CA SER A 270 -4.60 -25.42 3.87
C SER A 270 -5.27 -24.16 3.31
N THR A 271 -4.94 -22.96 3.81
CA THR A 271 -5.70 -21.72 3.52
C THR A 271 -4.83 -20.52 3.12
N LEU A 272 -3.72 -20.72 2.40
CA LEU A 272 -3.20 -19.65 1.56
C LEU A 272 -4.11 -19.50 0.32
N PHE A 273 -5.37 -19.18 0.57
CA PHE A 273 -6.27 -18.74 -0.47
C PHE A 273 -5.98 -17.27 -0.70
N ALA A 274 -5.54 -16.91 -1.90
CA ALA A 274 -5.59 -15.53 -2.34
C ALA A 274 -6.99 -14.98 -2.01
N ALA A 275 -7.05 -13.83 -1.36
CA ALA A 275 -8.31 -13.21 -1.01
C ALA A 275 -9.22 -13.14 -2.25
N THR A 276 -10.45 -13.57 -2.09
CA THR A 276 -11.46 -13.52 -3.15
C THR A 276 -11.91 -12.06 -3.37
N ALA A 277 -12.64 -11.82 -4.45
CA ALA A 277 -13.30 -10.54 -4.69
C ALA A 277 -14.27 -10.16 -3.54
N VAL A 278 -14.93 -11.14 -2.94
CA VAL A 278 -15.83 -10.94 -1.80
C VAL A 278 -15.04 -10.49 -0.57
N ASP A 279 -13.91 -11.13 -0.27
CA ASP A 279 -13.04 -10.75 0.84
C ASP A 279 -12.51 -9.33 0.65
N TYR A 280 -12.09 -8.99 -0.57
CA TYR A 280 -11.64 -7.65 -0.90
C TYR A 280 -12.72 -6.58 -0.64
N LEU A 281 -13.93 -6.79 -1.16
CA LEU A 281 -15.03 -5.85 -0.98
C LEU A 281 -15.41 -5.71 0.49
N ARG A 282 -15.39 -6.82 1.25
CA ARG A 282 -15.67 -6.84 2.69
C ARG A 282 -14.67 -6.01 3.49
N VAL A 283 -13.38 -6.24 3.24
CA VAL A 283 -12.30 -5.49 3.92
C VAL A 283 -12.31 -4.02 3.53
N LEU A 284 -12.53 -3.71 2.26
CA LEU A 284 -12.63 -2.32 1.78
C LEU A 284 -13.81 -1.59 2.42
N ALA A 285 -15.00 -2.20 2.42
CA ALA A 285 -16.20 -1.62 3.01
C ALA A 285 -16.04 -1.42 4.52
N LEU A 286 -15.49 -2.42 5.22
CA LEU A 286 -15.19 -2.29 6.65
C LEU A 286 -14.19 -1.18 6.91
N SER A 287 -13.16 -1.06 6.08
CA SER A 287 -12.17 0.03 6.21
C SER A 287 -12.84 1.40 6.14
N ARG A 288 -13.78 1.63 5.20
CA ARG A 288 -14.55 2.88 5.14
C ARG A 288 -15.40 3.12 6.38
N VAL A 289 -16.03 2.05 6.92
CA VAL A 289 -16.91 2.18 8.08
C VAL A 289 -16.12 2.40 9.37
N TYR A 290 -14.97 1.73 9.50
CA TYR A 290 -14.16 1.80 10.72
C TYR A 290 -13.23 3.01 10.78
N LEU A 291 -12.59 3.37 9.66
CA LEU A 291 -11.68 4.52 9.56
C LEU A 291 -12.47 5.82 9.29
N ASP A 292 -13.35 6.19 10.24
CA ASP A 292 -14.23 7.34 10.16
C ASP A 292 -13.51 8.70 10.10
N ASN A 293 -12.23 8.71 10.44
CA ASN A 293 -11.34 9.89 10.47
C ASN A 293 -10.32 9.91 9.30
N VAL A 294 -10.32 8.90 8.42
CA VAL A 294 -9.50 8.91 7.20
C VAL A 294 -10.37 9.34 6.01
N PRO A 295 -10.06 10.48 5.37
CA PRO A 295 -10.98 11.06 4.39
C PRO A 295 -11.15 10.20 3.14
N ASN A 296 -10.10 9.55 2.66
CA ASN A 296 -10.14 8.85 1.38
C ASN A 296 -9.83 7.35 1.54
N ILE A 297 -10.62 6.53 0.86
CA ILE A 297 -10.36 5.08 0.67
C ILE A 297 -10.15 4.84 -0.82
N GLN A 298 -9.02 4.24 -1.16
CA GLN A 298 -8.63 3.96 -2.52
C GLN A 298 -9.01 2.53 -2.91
N ALA A 299 -9.55 2.37 -4.12
CA ALA A 299 -9.73 1.05 -4.73
C ALA A 299 -8.39 0.50 -5.26
N SER A 300 -8.16 -0.81 -5.11
CA SER A 300 -6.91 -1.47 -5.52
C SER A 300 -7.10 -2.24 -6.83
N TRP A 301 -7.17 -1.54 -7.97
CA TRP A 301 -7.26 -2.19 -9.28
C TRP A 301 -6.00 -3.00 -9.64
N VAL A 302 -4.85 -2.63 -9.11
CA VAL A 302 -3.56 -3.29 -9.37
C VAL A 302 -3.59 -4.77 -8.98
N THR A 303 -4.29 -5.12 -7.90
CA THR A 303 -4.43 -6.50 -7.43
C THR A 303 -5.78 -7.14 -7.78
N GLN A 304 -6.80 -6.36 -8.09
CA GLN A 304 -8.18 -6.81 -8.28
C GLN A 304 -8.69 -6.67 -9.72
N GLY A 305 -7.98 -5.93 -10.56
CA GLY A 305 -8.43 -5.56 -11.89
C GLY A 305 -9.48 -4.45 -11.92
N LEU A 306 -9.68 -3.86 -13.10
CA LEU A 306 -10.57 -2.71 -13.30
C LEU A 306 -12.03 -2.97 -12.91
N LYS A 307 -12.56 -4.14 -13.24
CA LYS A 307 -13.98 -4.48 -12.96
C LYS A 307 -14.27 -4.46 -11.47
N MET A 308 -13.35 -5.02 -10.68
CA MET A 308 -13.51 -5.04 -9.22
C MET A 308 -13.31 -3.65 -8.61
N ALA A 309 -12.33 -2.88 -9.10
CA ALA A 309 -12.16 -1.49 -8.68
C ALA A 309 -13.41 -0.64 -8.94
N GLN A 310 -14.09 -0.86 -10.07
CA GLN A 310 -15.36 -0.21 -10.39
C GLN A 310 -16.46 -0.55 -9.38
N VAL A 311 -16.59 -1.83 -8.98
CA VAL A 311 -17.53 -2.27 -7.95
C VAL A 311 -17.17 -1.66 -6.59
N ALA A 312 -15.88 -1.58 -6.26
CA ALA A 312 -15.38 -1.02 -5.01
C ALA A 312 -15.83 0.44 -4.76
N LEU A 313 -16.11 1.22 -5.82
CA LEU A 313 -16.66 2.57 -5.71
C LEU A 313 -18.06 2.59 -5.06
N ARG A 314 -18.81 1.49 -5.14
CA ARG A 314 -20.10 1.31 -4.48
C ARG A 314 -19.98 0.64 -3.10
N PHE A 315 -18.76 0.24 -2.73
CA PHE A 315 -18.41 -0.32 -1.43
C PHE A 315 -17.58 0.64 -0.56
N GLY A 316 -17.68 1.95 -0.83
CA GLY A 316 -17.09 2.98 0.04
C GLY A 316 -15.81 3.62 -0.48
N ALA A 317 -15.19 3.15 -1.57
CA ALA A 317 -14.06 3.84 -2.18
C ALA A 317 -14.53 5.14 -2.88
N ASN A 318 -13.69 6.17 -2.78
CA ASN A 318 -13.89 7.47 -3.45
C ASN A 318 -12.69 7.89 -4.32
N ASP A 319 -11.68 7.03 -4.39
CA ASP A 319 -10.48 7.23 -5.20
C ASP A 319 -10.19 5.95 -5.99
N PHE A 320 -9.90 6.09 -7.27
CA PHE A 320 -9.58 4.96 -8.15
C PHE A 320 -8.09 4.58 -8.06
N GLY A 321 -7.29 5.43 -7.42
CA GLY A 321 -5.86 5.24 -7.24
C GLY A 321 -5.02 5.84 -8.35
N SER A 322 -3.83 5.28 -8.50
CA SER A 322 -2.84 5.66 -9.48
C SER A 322 -3.06 5.00 -10.84
N THR A 323 -2.56 5.61 -11.91
CA THR A 323 -2.42 4.93 -13.21
C THR A 323 -1.37 3.82 -13.18
N MET A 324 -0.47 3.82 -12.18
CA MET A 324 0.62 2.85 -12.05
C MET A 324 1.27 2.57 -13.41
N ILE A 325 1.79 3.62 -14.07
CA ILE A 325 2.43 3.52 -15.39
C ILE A 325 3.48 2.39 -15.41
N GLU A 326 4.06 2.11 -14.25
CA GLU A 326 4.96 0.99 -14.03
C GLU A 326 4.67 0.38 -12.65
N GLU A 327 4.55 -0.94 -12.59
CA GLU A 327 4.40 -1.70 -11.34
C GLU A 327 5.18 -3.02 -11.44
N ASN A 328 6.32 -3.05 -10.75
CA ASN A 328 7.25 -4.19 -10.83
C ASN A 328 7.05 -5.19 -9.68
N VAL A 329 6.56 -4.73 -8.53
CA VAL A 329 6.50 -5.55 -7.30
C VAL A 329 5.38 -6.58 -7.40
N VAL A 330 4.18 -6.14 -7.77
CA VAL A 330 3.02 -7.03 -7.98
C VAL A 330 3.19 -7.84 -9.26
N ALA A 331 3.81 -7.25 -10.30
CA ALA A 331 4.11 -7.95 -11.55
C ALA A 331 5.08 -9.13 -11.33
N ALA A 332 6.04 -9.03 -10.42
CA ALA A 332 6.93 -10.13 -10.05
C ALA A 332 6.16 -11.33 -9.45
N ALA A 333 5.02 -11.07 -8.80
CA ALA A 333 4.09 -12.10 -8.33
C ALA A 333 3.17 -12.67 -9.44
N GLY A 334 3.36 -12.28 -10.70
CA GLY A 334 2.62 -12.82 -11.84
C GLY A 334 1.35 -12.06 -12.21
N VAL A 335 1.01 -10.98 -11.52
CA VAL A 335 -0.18 -10.15 -11.80
C VAL A 335 0.23 -8.98 -12.70
N LYS A 336 -0.31 -8.93 -13.90
CA LYS A 336 0.00 -7.88 -14.88
C LYS A 336 -1.29 -7.23 -15.38
N TYR A 337 -1.71 -6.16 -14.71
CA TYR A 337 -2.73 -5.26 -15.24
C TYR A 337 -2.05 -3.99 -15.77
N SER A 338 -2.40 -3.59 -16.97
CA SER A 338 -2.03 -2.29 -17.55
C SER A 338 -3.31 -1.50 -17.78
N VAL A 339 -3.32 -0.25 -17.35
CA VAL A 339 -4.51 0.60 -17.36
C VAL A 339 -4.13 1.97 -17.87
N SER A 340 -4.84 2.44 -18.89
CA SER A 340 -4.70 3.80 -19.38
C SER A 340 -5.53 4.79 -18.56
N VAL A 341 -5.21 6.07 -18.66
CA VAL A 341 -6.03 7.16 -18.09
C VAL A 341 -7.48 7.07 -18.62
N THR A 342 -7.64 6.74 -19.90
CA THR A 342 -8.97 6.58 -20.54
C THR A 342 -9.75 5.43 -19.92
N ASP A 343 -9.09 4.30 -19.61
CA ASP A 343 -9.75 3.16 -18.97
C ASP A 343 -10.26 3.52 -17.56
N ILE A 344 -9.45 4.26 -16.79
CA ILE A 344 -9.85 4.76 -15.46
C ILE A 344 -11.07 5.69 -15.58
N ILE A 345 -11.00 6.68 -16.45
CA ILE A 345 -12.08 7.64 -16.69
C ILE A 345 -13.38 6.92 -17.08
N ASN A 346 -13.30 5.99 -18.03
CA ASN A 346 -14.45 5.22 -18.49
C ASN A 346 -15.01 4.32 -17.38
N SER A 347 -14.15 3.70 -16.58
CA SER A 347 -14.58 2.87 -15.45
C SER A 347 -15.33 3.68 -14.40
N ILE A 348 -14.83 4.88 -14.08
CA ILE A 348 -15.49 5.79 -13.14
C ILE A 348 -16.84 6.28 -13.69
N LYS A 349 -16.89 6.70 -14.96
CA LYS A 349 -18.14 7.15 -15.61
C LYS A 349 -19.19 6.04 -15.66
N LYS A 350 -18.80 4.81 -16.06
CA LYS A 350 -19.69 3.65 -16.10
C LYS A 350 -20.20 3.22 -14.72
N ALA A 351 -19.49 3.55 -13.65
CA ALA A 351 -19.97 3.36 -12.28
C ALA A 351 -20.95 4.44 -11.80
N GLY A 352 -21.24 5.48 -12.65
CA GLY A 352 -22.13 6.59 -12.34
C GLY A 352 -21.48 7.67 -11.47
N PHE A 353 -20.17 7.90 -11.62
CA PHE A 353 -19.41 8.93 -10.91
C PHE A 353 -18.73 9.90 -11.88
N HIS A 354 -18.24 11.02 -11.33
CA HIS A 354 -17.51 12.04 -12.06
C HIS A 354 -15.99 11.86 -11.86
N PRO A 355 -15.22 11.51 -12.91
CA PRO A 355 -13.79 11.36 -12.80
C PRO A 355 -13.09 12.71 -12.61
N ALA A 356 -12.06 12.76 -11.78
CA ALA A 356 -11.21 13.93 -11.62
C ALA A 356 -9.77 13.54 -11.30
N GLN A 357 -8.81 14.18 -11.99
CA GLN A 357 -7.40 14.03 -11.63
C GLN A 357 -7.09 14.85 -10.37
N ARG A 358 -6.36 14.28 -9.44
CA ARG A 358 -5.93 14.91 -8.19
C ARG A 358 -4.41 14.94 -8.03
N ASP A 359 -3.94 15.76 -7.08
CA ASP A 359 -2.57 15.67 -6.53
C ASP A 359 -2.52 14.68 -5.33
N MET A 360 -1.34 14.60 -4.66
CA MET A 360 -1.13 13.78 -3.46
C MET A 360 -1.98 14.24 -2.27
N TYR A 361 -2.30 15.51 -2.18
CA TYR A 361 -3.08 16.11 -1.10
C TYR A 361 -4.60 16.03 -1.33
N TYR A 362 -5.03 15.34 -2.38
CA TYR A 362 -6.42 15.20 -2.82
C TYR A 362 -7.06 16.51 -3.33
N ASN A 363 -6.25 17.51 -3.69
CA ASN A 363 -6.72 18.65 -4.43
C ASN A 363 -7.02 18.24 -5.86
N ILE A 364 -8.20 18.62 -6.35
CA ILE A 364 -8.59 18.34 -7.73
C ILE A 364 -7.88 19.34 -8.65
N ILE A 365 -7.05 18.83 -9.56
CA ILE A 365 -6.27 19.62 -10.53
C ILE A 365 -6.88 19.64 -11.92
N LYS A 366 -7.68 18.62 -12.29
CA LYS A 366 -8.40 18.57 -13.56
C LYS A 366 -9.75 17.87 -13.38
N LYS A 367 -10.83 18.54 -13.83
CA LYS A 367 -12.22 18.03 -13.84
C LYS A 367 -12.70 17.76 -15.25
N ASN A 368 -13.82 17.04 -15.37
CA ASN A 368 -14.55 16.82 -16.65
C ASN A 368 -13.65 16.21 -17.74
N MET A 369 -12.94 15.18 -17.36
CA MET A 369 -12.12 14.39 -18.29
C MET A 369 -13.00 13.39 -19.07
#